data_fabd9ce52a7c43e7ae2da1270b5518c2
#
_entry.id   fabd9ce52a7c43e7ae2da1270b5518c2
#
_cell.length_a   1.000
_cell.length_b   1.000
_cell.length_c   1.000
_cell.angle_alpha   90.00
_cell.angle_beta   90.00
_cell.angle_gamma   90.00
#
_symmetry.space_group_name_H-M   'P 1'
#
loop_
_entity.id
_entity.type
_entity.pdbx_description
1 polymer ?
#
loop_
_entity_poly.entity_id
_entity_poly.type
_entity_poly.pdbx_seq_one_letter_code
_entity_poly.pdbx_strand_id
1 'polypeptide(L)'
;MIELFESSISGNSHKVRMLLSFLNLKYESVSIDLKGREQKTEDFLKKNPFGQVPVLKDKEVIIRDSHAILVYLALEYGKKEDWFPGSSFDAAKVIQWISTSANEVGRGPAALRAHHKFGRKIHEEDALVVTNDLLRILENQLKQDPWLIGNKITIADVALYPYIALAHEGKIDLKPYEKIRAWLKRIESLPGYVSMEGIELQGV
;
A
#
# COMPACT_ATOMS: atom_id res chain seq x y z
N MET A 1 -18.78 8.50 -11.27
CA MET A 1 -17.40 9.04 -11.17
C MET A 1 -16.82 8.48 -9.86
N ILE A 2 -15.58 8.01 -9.89
CA ILE A 2 -14.91 7.52 -8.67
C ILE A 2 -14.44 8.73 -7.85
N GLU A 3 -14.71 8.71 -6.55
CA GLU A 3 -14.21 9.68 -5.57
C GLU A 3 -13.29 8.94 -4.58
N LEU A 4 -12.08 9.46 -4.36
CA LEU A 4 -11.13 8.92 -3.39
C LEU A 4 -10.94 9.92 -2.25
N PHE A 5 -11.48 9.61 -1.07
CA PHE A 5 -11.26 10.34 0.17
C PHE A 5 -9.91 9.92 0.75
N GLU A 6 -8.94 10.81 0.74
CA GLU A 6 -7.55 10.45 0.96
C GLU A 6 -6.73 11.51 1.68
N SER A 7 -5.48 11.17 1.99
CA SER A 7 -4.46 12.15 2.39
C SER A 7 -3.16 11.88 1.63
N SER A 8 -2.52 12.95 1.13
CA SER A 8 -1.28 12.86 0.34
C SER A 8 -0.14 12.15 1.06
N ILE A 9 -0.06 12.29 2.39
CA ILE A 9 0.98 11.68 3.23
C ILE A 9 0.67 10.23 3.64
N SER A 10 -0.51 9.70 3.30
CA SER A 10 -0.93 8.35 3.68
C SER A 10 -0.42 7.30 2.70
N GLY A 11 0.43 6.37 3.17
CA GLY A 11 0.85 5.22 2.37
C GLY A 11 -0.32 4.31 1.98
N ASN A 12 -1.36 4.19 2.83
CA ASN A 12 -2.56 3.44 2.48
C ASN A 12 -3.37 4.12 1.36
N SER A 13 -3.46 5.44 1.35
CA SER A 13 -4.07 6.18 0.24
C SER A 13 -3.24 6.03 -1.04
N HIS A 14 -1.92 6.03 -0.90
CA HIS A 14 -1.01 5.86 -2.04
C HIS A 14 -1.18 4.52 -2.76
N LYS A 15 -1.43 3.42 -2.03
CA LYS A 15 -1.80 2.12 -2.64
C LYS A 15 -2.94 2.27 -3.65
N VAL A 16 -3.98 2.99 -3.26
CA VAL A 16 -5.17 3.19 -4.10
C VAL A 16 -4.87 4.10 -5.28
N ARG A 17 -4.14 5.22 -5.06
CA ARG A 17 -3.70 6.10 -6.16
C ARG A 17 -2.89 5.35 -7.21
N MET A 18 -1.95 4.51 -6.78
CA MET A 18 -1.15 3.70 -7.69
C MET A 18 -2.02 2.78 -8.56
N LEU A 19 -2.93 2.03 -7.95
CA LEU A 19 -3.77 1.09 -8.71
C LEU A 19 -4.74 1.82 -9.64
N LEU A 20 -5.36 2.93 -9.20
CA LEU A 20 -6.19 3.78 -10.07
C LEU A 20 -5.40 4.26 -11.29
N SER A 21 -4.16 4.69 -11.09
CA SER A 21 -3.29 5.13 -12.18
C SER A 21 -2.88 3.97 -13.11
N PHE A 22 -2.49 2.83 -12.59
CA PHE A 22 -2.15 1.65 -13.38
C PHE A 22 -3.33 1.13 -14.21
N LEU A 23 -4.54 1.26 -13.69
CA LEU A 23 -5.79 0.93 -14.39
C LEU A 23 -6.25 2.06 -15.34
N ASN A 24 -5.53 3.18 -15.41
CA ASN A 24 -5.88 4.37 -16.18
C ASN A 24 -7.31 4.88 -15.87
N LEU A 25 -7.71 4.83 -14.60
CA LEU A 25 -9.02 5.26 -14.14
C LEU A 25 -9.00 6.73 -13.73
N LYS A 26 -9.95 7.51 -14.24
CA LYS A 26 -10.17 8.88 -13.78
C LYS A 26 -10.94 8.88 -12.46
N TYR A 27 -10.48 9.67 -11.52
CA TYR A 27 -11.12 9.84 -10.22
C TYR A 27 -10.98 11.26 -9.71
N GLU A 28 -11.85 11.64 -8.79
CA GLU A 28 -11.77 12.87 -8.01
C GLU A 28 -11.06 12.58 -6.68
N SER A 29 -9.99 13.29 -6.39
CA SER A 29 -9.30 13.22 -5.10
C SER A 29 -9.94 14.22 -4.14
N VAL A 30 -10.50 13.70 -3.04
CA VAL A 30 -11.06 14.47 -1.94
C VAL A 30 -10.07 14.44 -0.77
N SER A 31 -9.35 15.54 -0.59
CA SER A 31 -8.34 15.65 0.47
C SER A 31 -8.98 15.72 1.85
N ILE A 32 -8.48 14.87 2.77
CA ILE A 32 -8.92 14.83 4.17
C ILE A 32 -7.81 15.35 5.07
N ASP A 33 -8.10 16.39 5.85
CA ASP A 33 -7.16 16.95 6.83
C ASP A 33 -7.02 16.04 8.07
N LEU A 34 -6.01 15.15 8.02
CA LEU A 34 -5.73 14.24 9.14
C LEU A 34 -5.24 14.99 10.39
N LYS A 35 -4.54 16.12 10.22
CA LYS A 35 -4.04 16.94 11.33
C LYS A 35 -5.19 17.65 12.05
N GLY A 36 -6.12 18.21 11.29
CA GLY A 36 -7.38 18.79 11.79
C GLY A 36 -8.40 17.75 12.25
N ARG A 37 -8.10 16.45 12.13
CA ARG A 37 -8.96 15.33 12.55
C ARG A 37 -10.28 15.25 11.77
N GLU A 38 -10.32 15.73 10.54
CA GLU A 38 -11.50 15.67 9.69
C GLU A 38 -12.03 14.23 9.52
N GLN A 39 -11.15 13.24 9.50
CA GLN A 39 -11.52 11.81 9.45
C GLN A 39 -12.29 11.33 10.71
N LYS A 40 -12.46 12.17 11.73
CA LYS A 40 -13.21 11.89 12.96
C LYS A 40 -14.52 12.67 13.04
N THR A 41 -14.87 13.43 12.02
CA THR A 41 -16.18 14.09 11.93
C THR A 41 -17.30 13.08 11.69
N GLU A 42 -18.52 13.42 12.10
CA GLU A 42 -19.69 12.54 11.91
C GLU A 42 -19.90 12.19 10.43
N ASP A 43 -19.70 13.14 9.53
CA ASP A 43 -19.90 12.93 8.09
C ASP A 43 -18.87 12.00 7.49
N PHE A 44 -17.63 12.03 7.95
CA PHE A 44 -16.65 11.07 7.53
C PHE A 44 -16.88 9.69 8.18
N LEU A 45 -17.26 9.63 9.45
CA LEU A 45 -17.54 8.38 10.16
C LEU A 45 -18.73 7.60 9.56
N LYS A 46 -19.70 8.27 8.92
CA LYS A 46 -20.74 7.60 8.12
C LYS A 46 -20.17 6.82 6.93
N LYS A 47 -19.04 7.28 6.35
CA LYS A 47 -18.34 6.59 5.25
C LYS A 47 -17.41 5.51 5.76
N ASN A 48 -16.69 5.80 6.84
CA ASN A 48 -15.77 4.87 7.50
C ASN A 48 -15.82 5.01 9.03
N PRO A 49 -16.51 4.11 9.75
CA PRO A 49 -16.65 4.18 11.20
C PRO A 49 -15.32 4.06 11.96
N PHE A 50 -14.25 3.57 11.32
CA PHE A 50 -12.90 3.58 11.92
C PHE A 50 -12.24 4.96 11.83
N GLY A 51 -12.79 5.89 11.04
CA GLY A 51 -12.22 7.22 10.84
C GLY A 51 -10.79 7.16 10.34
N GLN A 52 -10.59 6.48 9.22
CA GLN A 52 -9.29 6.27 8.56
C GLN A 52 -9.45 6.48 7.04
N VAL A 53 -8.41 6.99 6.42
CA VAL A 53 -8.27 7.04 4.97
C VAL A 53 -7.41 5.86 4.48
N PRO A 54 -7.62 5.41 3.22
CA PRO A 54 -8.56 5.90 2.22
C PRO A 54 -9.99 5.37 2.39
N VAL A 55 -10.94 6.07 1.76
CA VAL A 55 -12.27 5.56 1.42
C VAL A 55 -12.50 5.81 -0.06
N LEU A 56 -13.00 4.82 -0.76
CA LEU A 56 -13.40 4.92 -2.16
C LEU A 56 -14.93 4.99 -2.24
N LYS A 57 -15.44 5.92 -3.04
CA LYS A 57 -16.84 5.92 -3.47
C LYS A 57 -16.88 5.75 -4.98
N ASP A 58 -17.62 4.75 -5.45
CA ASP A 58 -17.88 4.52 -6.86
C ASP A 58 -19.38 4.33 -7.06
N LYS A 59 -20.01 5.32 -7.70
CA LYS A 59 -21.46 5.41 -7.80
C LYS A 59 -22.10 5.34 -6.40
N GLU A 60 -22.92 4.33 -6.13
CA GLU A 60 -23.58 4.10 -4.84
C GLU A 60 -22.74 3.23 -3.88
N VAL A 61 -21.60 2.70 -4.35
CA VAL A 61 -20.75 1.80 -3.56
C VAL A 61 -19.75 2.63 -2.77
N ILE A 62 -19.67 2.41 -1.45
CA ILE A 62 -18.65 3.00 -0.57
C ILE A 62 -17.82 1.85 0.01
N ILE A 63 -16.50 1.91 -0.20
CA ILE A 63 -15.56 0.90 0.28
C ILE A 63 -14.51 1.57 1.14
N ARG A 64 -14.35 1.07 2.34
CA ARG A 64 -13.27 1.42 3.25
C ARG A 64 -12.21 0.32 3.29
N ASP A 65 -11.03 0.64 3.84
CA ASP A 65 -9.83 -0.17 3.89
C ASP A 65 -9.11 -0.26 2.53
N SER A 66 -7.82 0.08 2.55
CA SER A 66 -7.02 0.16 1.33
C SER A 66 -6.92 -1.17 0.60
N HIS A 67 -6.85 -2.29 1.31
CA HIS A 67 -6.74 -3.61 0.71
C HIS A 67 -8.06 -4.07 0.07
N ALA A 68 -9.18 -3.80 0.74
CA ALA A 68 -10.51 -4.04 0.18
C ALA A 68 -10.74 -3.22 -1.09
N ILE A 69 -10.29 -1.96 -1.09
CA ILE A 69 -10.35 -1.09 -2.27
C ILE A 69 -9.50 -1.65 -3.41
N LEU A 70 -8.26 -2.13 -3.13
CA LEU A 70 -7.43 -2.77 -4.15
C LEU A 70 -8.10 -3.98 -4.77
N VAL A 71 -8.71 -4.85 -3.96
CA VAL A 71 -9.45 -6.03 -4.45
C VAL A 71 -10.63 -5.60 -5.32
N TYR A 72 -11.43 -4.64 -4.86
CA TYR A 72 -12.56 -4.12 -5.63
C TYR A 72 -12.12 -3.58 -7.00
N LEU A 73 -11.13 -2.69 -7.01
CA LEU A 73 -10.65 -2.08 -8.25
C LEU A 73 -10.07 -3.11 -9.22
N ALA A 74 -9.35 -4.10 -8.71
CA ALA A 74 -8.78 -5.17 -9.52
C ALA A 74 -9.86 -6.05 -10.17
N LEU A 75 -10.93 -6.37 -9.43
CA LEU A 75 -12.03 -7.22 -9.92
C LEU A 75 -12.99 -6.47 -10.83
N GLU A 76 -13.32 -5.21 -10.52
CA GLU A 76 -14.29 -4.43 -11.27
C GLU A 76 -13.69 -3.82 -12.55
N TYR A 77 -12.44 -3.35 -12.49
CA TYR A 77 -11.80 -2.57 -13.56
C TYR A 77 -10.56 -3.22 -14.14
N GLY A 78 -9.97 -4.20 -13.43
CA GLY A 78 -8.82 -4.95 -13.95
C GLY A 78 -9.20 -5.77 -15.17
N LYS A 79 -8.33 -5.81 -16.19
CA LYS A 79 -8.45 -6.81 -17.24
C LYS A 79 -8.29 -8.17 -16.59
N LYS A 80 -9.13 -9.12 -17.00
CA LYS A 80 -9.24 -10.46 -16.44
C LYS A 80 -7.87 -11.03 -16.02
N GLU A 81 -7.67 -11.26 -14.73
CA GLU A 81 -6.50 -11.92 -14.13
C GLU A 81 -5.17 -11.14 -14.12
N ASP A 82 -5.12 -9.86 -14.55
CA ASP A 82 -3.85 -9.12 -14.57
C ASP A 82 -3.42 -8.68 -13.15
N TRP A 83 -4.37 -8.23 -12.31
CA TRP A 83 -4.09 -7.68 -10.98
C TRP A 83 -4.48 -8.61 -9.83
N PHE A 84 -5.47 -9.49 -10.08
CA PHE A 84 -5.95 -10.48 -9.13
C PHE A 84 -6.19 -11.79 -9.88
N PRO A 85 -5.39 -12.86 -9.65
CA PRO A 85 -5.46 -14.11 -10.40
C PRO A 85 -6.80 -14.81 -10.28
N GLY A 86 -7.24 -15.46 -11.37
CA GLY A 86 -8.50 -16.21 -11.40
C GLY A 86 -8.41 -17.60 -10.77
N SER A 87 -7.19 -18.19 -10.64
CA SER A 87 -7.06 -19.47 -9.95
C SER A 87 -7.20 -19.28 -8.43
N SER A 88 -7.92 -20.18 -7.77
CA SER A 88 -8.11 -20.13 -6.31
C SER A 88 -6.79 -20.20 -5.54
N PHE A 89 -5.81 -20.97 -6.05
CA PHE A 89 -4.50 -21.09 -5.42
C PHE A 89 -3.69 -19.77 -5.50
N ASP A 90 -3.63 -19.14 -6.67
CA ASP A 90 -2.90 -17.88 -6.82
C ASP A 90 -3.63 -16.71 -6.15
N ALA A 91 -4.97 -16.70 -6.19
CA ALA A 91 -5.77 -15.76 -5.42
C ALA A 91 -5.46 -15.87 -3.90
N ALA A 92 -5.34 -17.09 -3.37
CA ALA A 92 -4.97 -17.30 -1.98
C ALA A 92 -3.56 -16.76 -1.68
N LYS A 93 -2.59 -16.89 -2.58
CA LYS A 93 -1.26 -16.29 -2.43
C LYS A 93 -1.31 -14.75 -2.40
N VAL A 94 -2.14 -14.13 -3.25
CA VAL A 94 -2.37 -12.67 -3.21
C VAL A 94 -2.90 -12.27 -1.84
N ILE A 95 -3.92 -12.98 -1.33
CA ILE A 95 -4.51 -12.69 -0.02
C ILE A 95 -3.50 -12.89 1.12
N GLN A 96 -2.60 -13.89 1.05
CA GLN A 96 -1.51 -14.03 2.02
C GLN A 96 -0.65 -12.77 2.11
N TRP A 97 -0.22 -12.20 0.98
CA TRP A 97 0.57 -10.97 0.97
C TRP A 97 -0.24 -9.74 1.36
N ILE A 98 -1.52 -9.67 1.02
CA ILE A 98 -2.43 -8.62 1.52
C ILE A 98 -2.55 -8.70 3.05
N SER A 99 -2.68 -9.90 3.61
CA SER A 99 -2.70 -10.11 5.06
C SER A 99 -1.38 -9.69 5.72
N THR A 100 -0.23 -10.02 5.08
CA THR A 100 1.09 -9.53 5.48
C THR A 100 1.16 -8.01 5.46
N SER A 101 0.58 -7.36 4.42
CA SER A 101 0.50 -5.89 4.37
C SER A 101 -0.36 -5.30 5.49
N ALA A 102 -1.45 -5.96 5.85
CA ALA A 102 -2.32 -5.49 6.93
C ALA A 102 -1.68 -5.66 8.31
N ASN A 103 -0.96 -6.74 8.54
CA ASN A 103 -0.40 -7.09 9.85
C ASN A 103 1.09 -6.70 9.96
N GLU A 104 2.00 -7.40 9.29
CA GLU A 104 3.45 -7.22 9.46
C GLU A 104 3.90 -5.84 9.00
N VAL A 105 3.46 -5.39 7.81
CA VAL A 105 3.77 -4.03 7.35
C VAL A 105 3.14 -2.98 8.26
N GLY A 106 1.91 -3.20 8.70
CA GLY A 106 1.20 -2.28 9.60
C GLY A 106 1.86 -2.13 10.97
N ARG A 107 2.33 -3.22 11.57
CA ARG A 107 2.98 -3.28 12.89
C ARG A 107 4.47 -2.97 12.85
N GLY A 108 5.11 -3.19 11.72
CA GLY A 108 6.53 -2.94 11.50
C GLY A 108 6.79 -1.59 10.81
N PRO A 109 7.11 -1.57 9.50
CA PRO A 109 7.56 -0.37 8.80
C PRO A 109 6.58 0.81 8.91
N ALA A 110 5.27 0.58 8.80
CA ALA A 110 4.28 1.65 8.90
C ALA A 110 4.20 2.22 10.32
N ALA A 111 4.33 1.39 11.35
CA ALA A 111 4.37 1.83 12.74
C ALA A 111 5.64 2.64 13.03
N LEU A 112 6.82 2.18 12.57
CA LEU A 112 8.10 2.90 12.72
C LEU A 112 8.05 4.26 12.01
N ARG A 113 7.51 4.31 10.78
CA ARG A 113 7.26 5.57 10.08
C ARG A 113 6.36 6.50 10.89
N ALA A 114 5.26 5.98 11.41
CA ALA A 114 4.31 6.76 12.21
C ALA A 114 4.98 7.30 13.50
N HIS A 115 5.87 6.54 14.10
CA HIS A 115 6.64 6.94 15.26
C HIS A 115 7.63 8.06 14.92
N HIS A 116 8.53 7.81 13.98
CA HIS A 116 9.64 8.74 13.71
C HIS A 116 9.20 10.00 12.95
N LYS A 117 8.25 9.90 12.03
CA LYS A 117 7.80 11.06 11.23
C LYS A 117 6.68 11.85 11.90
N PHE A 118 5.75 11.17 12.61
CA PHE A 118 4.54 11.81 13.13
C PHE A 118 4.43 11.78 14.66
N GLY A 119 5.45 11.30 15.37
CA GLY A 119 5.49 11.29 16.83
C GLY A 119 4.51 10.31 17.51
N ARG A 120 4.00 9.31 16.78
CA ARG A 120 3.10 8.31 17.36
C ARG A 120 3.85 7.44 18.37
N LYS A 121 3.29 7.24 19.56
CA LYS A 121 3.84 6.31 20.55
C LYS A 121 3.60 4.86 20.12
N ILE A 122 4.65 4.06 20.10
CA ILE A 122 4.64 2.62 19.79
C ILE A 122 5.62 1.90 20.71
N HIS A 123 5.60 0.57 20.69
CA HIS A 123 6.69 -0.26 21.23
C HIS A 123 7.71 -0.48 20.09
N GLU A 124 8.77 0.34 20.08
CA GLU A 124 9.70 0.45 18.93
C GLU A 124 10.47 -0.86 18.70
N GLU A 125 10.91 -1.52 19.78
CA GLU A 125 11.65 -2.79 19.70
C GLU A 125 10.83 -3.88 19.00
N ASP A 126 9.56 -4.04 19.37
CA ASP A 126 8.66 -5.01 18.73
C ASP A 126 8.47 -4.70 17.23
N ALA A 127 8.30 -3.41 16.90
CA ALA A 127 8.14 -2.99 15.51
C ALA A 127 9.41 -3.25 14.68
N LEU A 128 10.61 -3.09 15.27
CA LEU A 128 11.88 -3.44 14.63
C LEU A 128 12.02 -4.94 14.40
N VAL A 129 11.66 -5.78 15.36
CA VAL A 129 11.67 -7.24 15.21
C VAL A 129 10.78 -7.67 14.05
N VAL A 130 9.52 -7.20 14.05
CA VAL A 130 8.55 -7.49 12.96
C VAL A 130 9.09 -7.01 11.61
N THR A 131 9.71 -5.82 11.56
CA THR A 131 10.27 -5.26 10.33
C THR A 131 11.42 -6.10 9.79
N ASN A 132 12.36 -6.49 10.64
CA ASN A 132 13.53 -7.27 10.23
C ASN A 132 13.12 -8.64 9.70
N ASP A 133 12.17 -9.31 10.35
CA ASP A 133 11.62 -10.58 9.88
C ASP A 133 10.89 -10.43 8.54
N LEU A 134 10.05 -9.41 8.41
CA LEU A 134 9.37 -9.09 7.15
C LEU A 134 10.37 -8.88 6.01
N LEU A 135 11.38 -8.03 6.21
CA LEU A 135 12.36 -7.72 5.17
C LEU A 135 13.16 -8.96 4.76
N ARG A 136 13.55 -9.82 5.71
CA ARG A 136 14.23 -11.09 5.44
C ARG A 136 13.35 -12.03 4.59
N ILE A 137 12.05 -12.13 4.92
CA ILE A 137 11.08 -12.96 4.19
C ILE A 137 10.87 -12.39 2.78
N LEU A 138 10.66 -11.08 2.67
CA LEU A 138 10.44 -10.38 1.40
C LEU A 138 11.67 -10.50 0.47
N GLU A 139 12.86 -10.29 1.00
CA GLU A 139 14.12 -10.47 0.24
C GLU A 139 14.26 -11.90 -0.31
N ASN A 140 13.92 -12.91 0.49
CA ASN A 140 14.00 -14.31 0.06
C ASN A 140 12.93 -14.65 -0.99
N GLN A 141 11.73 -14.12 -0.89
CA GLN A 141 10.69 -14.28 -1.91
C GLN A 141 11.15 -13.69 -3.25
N LEU A 142 11.68 -12.48 -3.21
CA LEU A 142 12.11 -11.75 -4.40
C LEU A 142 13.42 -12.29 -5.03
N LYS A 143 14.09 -13.25 -4.39
CA LYS A 143 15.17 -14.05 -5.03
C LYS A 143 14.61 -15.11 -5.98
N GLN A 144 13.40 -15.58 -5.75
CA GLN A 144 12.77 -16.65 -6.53
C GLN A 144 12.03 -16.09 -7.74
N ASP A 145 11.27 -15.02 -7.52
CA ASP A 145 10.40 -14.41 -8.52
C ASP A 145 10.63 -12.90 -8.60
N PRO A 146 10.43 -12.27 -9.77
CA PRO A 146 10.56 -10.82 -9.90
C PRO A 146 9.47 -10.03 -9.16
N TRP A 147 8.33 -10.65 -8.87
CA TRP A 147 7.18 -10.08 -8.16
C TRP A 147 6.83 -10.97 -6.97
N LEU A 148 6.00 -10.50 -6.07
CA LEU A 148 5.56 -11.27 -4.91
C LEU A 148 4.88 -12.58 -5.30
N ILE A 149 4.29 -12.61 -6.50
CA ILE A 149 3.62 -13.79 -7.05
C ILE A 149 4.01 -13.94 -8.53
N GLY A 150 4.97 -14.83 -8.79
CA GLY A 150 5.37 -15.20 -10.15
C GLY A 150 5.95 -14.04 -10.98
N ASN A 151 5.51 -13.94 -12.24
CA ASN A 151 6.15 -13.10 -13.26
C ASN A 151 5.43 -11.79 -13.57
N LYS A 152 4.32 -11.49 -12.89
CA LYS A 152 3.51 -10.28 -13.11
C LYS A 152 3.26 -9.56 -11.80
N ILE A 153 3.18 -8.23 -11.86
CA ILE A 153 2.71 -7.42 -10.74
C ILE A 153 1.27 -7.77 -10.40
N THR A 154 0.95 -7.79 -9.12
CA THR A 154 -0.42 -7.96 -8.61
C THR A 154 -0.74 -6.88 -7.57
N ILE A 155 -1.97 -6.86 -7.08
CA ILE A 155 -2.34 -6.00 -5.95
C ILE A 155 -1.56 -6.32 -4.66
N ALA A 156 -0.94 -7.48 -4.56
CA ALA A 156 -0.04 -7.82 -3.46
C ALA A 156 1.19 -6.88 -3.44
N ASP A 157 1.81 -6.67 -4.61
CA ASP A 157 2.94 -5.76 -4.76
C ASP A 157 2.53 -4.32 -4.42
N VAL A 158 1.39 -3.86 -4.96
CA VAL A 158 0.84 -2.53 -4.67
C VAL A 158 0.54 -2.34 -3.19
N ALA A 159 0.08 -3.39 -2.51
CA ALA A 159 -0.25 -3.35 -1.09
C ALA A 159 0.98 -3.17 -0.18
N LEU A 160 2.11 -3.78 -0.52
CA LEU A 160 3.32 -3.69 0.30
C LEU A 160 4.18 -2.46 -0.04
N TYR A 161 4.21 -2.06 -1.32
CA TYR A 161 5.14 -1.08 -1.87
C TYR A 161 5.28 0.20 -1.04
N PRO A 162 4.21 0.95 -0.69
CA PRO A 162 4.38 2.30 -0.13
C PRO A 162 5.20 2.33 1.16
N TYR A 163 4.97 1.41 2.07
CA TYR A 163 5.66 1.40 3.36
C TYR A 163 7.06 0.79 3.31
N ILE A 164 7.35 -0.01 2.29
CA ILE A 164 8.73 -0.46 2.03
C ILE A 164 9.51 0.65 1.34
N ALA A 165 8.92 1.35 0.36
CA ALA A 165 9.56 2.51 -0.28
C ALA A 165 9.82 3.68 0.70
N LEU A 166 8.98 3.83 1.73
CA LEU A 166 9.11 4.83 2.79
C LEU A 166 9.89 4.34 4.02
N ALA A 167 10.63 3.24 3.90
CA ALA A 167 11.35 2.61 5.02
C ALA A 167 12.30 3.58 5.74
N HIS A 168 13.00 4.45 5.00
CA HIS A 168 13.91 5.45 5.55
C HIS A 168 13.23 6.46 6.49
N GLU A 169 11.95 6.80 6.27
CA GLU A 169 11.17 7.64 7.19
C GLU A 169 10.92 6.93 8.55
N GLY A 170 11.02 5.59 8.58
CA GLY A 170 11.01 4.75 9.78
C GLY A 170 12.41 4.39 10.29
N LYS A 171 13.47 5.05 9.78
CA LYS A 171 14.88 4.75 10.09
C LYS A 171 15.31 3.31 9.76
N ILE A 172 14.70 2.72 8.74
CA ILE A 172 14.98 1.38 8.27
C ILE A 172 15.95 1.49 7.08
N ASP A 173 17.12 0.82 7.17
CA ASP A 173 18.10 0.78 6.07
C ASP A 173 17.80 -0.40 5.14
N LEU A 174 17.53 -0.10 3.88
CA LEU A 174 17.29 -1.10 2.83
C LEU A 174 18.58 -1.46 2.03
N LYS A 175 19.74 -0.87 2.34
CA LYS A 175 21.00 -1.18 1.61
C LYS A 175 21.34 -2.67 1.58
N PRO A 176 21.14 -3.45 2.68
CA PRO A 176 21.42 -4.90 2.66
C PRO A 176 20.48 -5.73 1.79
N TYR A 177 19.33 -5.18 1.36
CA TYR A 177 18.24 -5.90 0.69
C TYR A 177 18.23 -5.59 -0.80
N GLU A 178 19.10 -6.27 -1.55
CA GLU A 178 19.29 -6.01 -2.99
C GLU A 178 18.02 -6.28 -3.81
N LYS A 179 17.33 -7.40 -3.53
CA LYS A 179 16.13 -7.79 -4.29
C LYS A 179 14.94 -6.91 -3.99
N ILE A 180 14.79 -6.47 -2.74
CA ILE A 180 13.78 -5.48 -2.37
C ILE A 180 14.02 -4.18 -3.13
N ARG A 181 15.25 -3.65 -3.15
CA ARG A 181 15.57 -2.42 -3.90
C ARG A 181 15.32 -2.57 -5.40
N ALA A 182 15.67 -3.71 -5.97
CA ALA A 182 15.40 -4.01 -7.37
C ALA A 182 13.89 -4.11 -7.67
N TRP A 183 13.10 -4.65 -6.74
CA TRP A 183 11.64 -4.71 -6.83
C TRP A 183 11.01 -3.32 -6.72
N LEU A 184 11.44 -2.47 -5.79
CA LEU A 184 10.99 -1.07 -5.70
C LEU A 184 11.25 -0.34 -7.02
N LYS A 185 12.48 -0.39 -7.54
CA LYS A 185 12.84 0.24 -8.82
C LYS A 185 12.00 -0.30 -9.99
N ARG A 186 11.68 -1.60 -9.99
CA ARG A 186 10.82 -2.20 -11.02
C ARG A 186 9.41 -1.63 -10.99
N ILE A 187 8.81 -1.45 -9.81
CA ILE A 187 7.49 -0.82 -9.67
C ILE A 187 7.54 0.63 -10.14
N GLU A 188 8.57 1.38 -9.75
CA GLU A 188 8.77 2.80 -10.10
C GLU A 188 8.94 3.01 -11.60
N SER A 189 9.46 2.00 -12.33
CA SER A 189 9.64 2.05 -13.78
C SER A 189 8.39 1.65 -14.58
N LEU A 190 7.31 1.22 -13.94
CA LEU A 190 6.09 0.83 -14.65
C LEU A 190 5.36 2.03 -15.24
N PRO A 191 4.83 1.90 -16.48
CA PRO A 191 3.93 2.91 -17.04
C PRO A 191 2.74 3.16 -16.11
N GLY A 192 2.46 4.43 -15.82
CA GLY A 192 1.39 4.81 -14.90
C GLY A 192 1.78 4.80 -13.42
N TYR A 193 3.04 4.56 -13.09
CA TYR A 193 3.50 4.78 -11.72
C TYR A 193 3.29 6.24 -11.29
N VAL A 194 2.77 6.43 -10.10
CA VAL A 194 2.64 7.73 -9.44
C VAL A 194 3.38 7.70 -8.11
N SER A 195 4.20 8.70 -7.83
CA SER A 195 4.94 8.81 -6.57
C SER A 195 4.10 9.49 -5.48
N MET A 196 4.63 9.52 -4.27
CA MET A 196 4.12 10.34 -3.18
C MET A 196 5.28 11.04 -2.45
N GLU A 197 4.96 12.09 -1.69
CA GLU A 197 5.93 12.76 -0.84
C GLU A 197 6.67 11.78 0.07
N GLY A 198 7.99 11.89 0.12
CA GLY A 198 8.88 11.07 0.92
C GLY A 198 9.41 9.84 0.20
N ILE A 199 8.88 9.43 -0.95
CA ILE A 199 9.49 8.35 -1.74
C ILE A 199 10.68 8.94 -2.51
N GLU A 200 11.88 8.48 -2.15
CA GLU A 200 13.10 8.76 -2.89
C GLU A 200 13.20 7.76 -4.04
N LEU A 201 12.98 8.22 -5.28
CA LEU A 201 13.09 7.36 -6.45
C LEU A 201 14.48 6.72 -6.49
N GLN A 202 14.54 5.39 -6.55
CA GLN A 202 15.78 4.61 -6.52
C GLN A 202 16.54 4.75 -7.85
N GLY A 203 17.14 5.93 -8.04
CA GLY A 203 18.10 6.19 -9.11
C GLY A 203 17.50 6.57 -10.46
N VAL A 204 17.38 7.86 -10.65
CA VAL A 204 17.66 8.49 -11.95
C VAL A 204 19.15 8.73 -12.03
#